data_b2fd4b4e0763aa6d1873dc095b7a0b32
#
_entry.id   b2fd4b4e0763aa6d1873dc095b7a0b32
#
_cell.length_a   1.000
_cell.length_b   1.000
_cell.length_c   1.000
_cell.angle_alpha   90.00
_cell.angle_beta   90.00
_cell.angle_gamma   90.00
#
_symmetry.space_group_name_H-M   'P 1'
#
loop_
_entity.id
_entity.type
_entity.pdbx_description
1 polymer ?
#
loop_
_entity_poly.entity_id
_entity_poly.type
_entity_poly.pdbx_seq_one_letter_code
_entity_poly.pdbx_strand_id
1 'polypeptide(L)'
;MITLEEVAGHWRLTAASVRARISSGELRAVRVAGRLRTDWSDVWACESGRRPSLKNAARYRTKLLTKQDLAGRINISIRTVERWIDRGLPTRNVGTNVRINQHDASDWLR
;
A
#
# COMPACT_ATOMS: atom_id res chain seq x y z
N MET A 1 -9.23 11.33 9.51
CA MET A 1 -7.85 11.58 9.09
C MET A 1 -6.91 10.60 9.77
N ILE A 2 -5.87 10.22 9.08
CA ILE A 2 -4.92 9.21 9.57
C ILE A 2 -3.54 9.81 9.81
N THR A 3 -2.77 9.18 10.70
CA THR A 3 -1.44 9.64 11.07
C THR A 3 -0.39 9.20 10.06
N LEU A 4 0.74 9.86 10.09
CA LEU A 4 1.91 9.49 9.28
C LEU A 4 2.37 8.07 9.60
N GLU A 5 2.34 7.69 10.87
CA GLU A 5 2.73 6.34 11.31
C GLU A 5 1.76 5.27 10.80
N GLU A 6 0.47 5.58 10.73
CA GLU A 6 -0.53 4.68 10.15
C GLU A 6 -0.28 4.47 8.66
N VAL A 7 0.07 5.53 7.93
CA VAL A 7 0.44 5.43 6.51
C VAL A 7 1.68 4.56 6.34
N ALA A 8 2.71 4.80 7.16
CA ALA A 8 3.95 4.02 7.10
C ALA A 8 3.67 2.53 7.34
N GLY A 9 2.84 2.21 8.33
CA GLY A 9 2.44 0.83 8.60
C GLY A 9 1.66 0.21 7.44
N HIS A 10 0.73 0.97 6.86
CA HIS A 10 -0.07 0.52 5.71
C HIS A 10 0.81 0.21 4.49
N TRP A 11 1.74 1.10 4.18
CA TRP A 11 2.62 0.94 3.02
C TRP A 11 3.82 0.02 3.27
N ARG A 12 4.03 -0.43 4.50
CA ARG A 12 5.23 -1.20 4.88
C ARG A 12 6.50 -0.40 4.56
N LEU A 13 6.47 0.88 4.88
CA LEU A 13 7.60 1.81 4.72
C LEU A 13 7.91 2.48 6.05
N THR A 14 9.05 3.18 6.09
CA THR A 14 9.43 3.95 7.28
C THR A 14 8.67 5.28 7.32
N ALA A 15 8.52 5.86 8.51
CA ALA A 15 7.96 7.19 8.68
C ALA A 15 8.76 8.24 7.90
N ALA A 16 10.09 8.09 7.85
CA ALA A 16 10.96 8.98 7.09
C ALA A 16 10.64 8.94 5.60
N SER A 17 10.37 7.76 5.05
CA SER A 17 9.97 7.60 3.65
C SER A 17 8.64 8.29 3.37
N VAL A 18 7.67 8.17 4.28
CA VAL A 18 6.38 8.87 4.14
C VAL A 18 6.57 10.38 4.21
N ARG A 19 7.39 10.89 5.14
CA ARG A 19 7.70 12.32 5.22
C ARG A 19 8.31 12.86 3.94
N ALA A 20 9.21 12.08 3.33
CA ALA A 20 9.84 12.47 2.07
C ALA A 20 8.81 12.66 0.98
N ARG A 21 7.79 11.81 0.91
CA ARG A 21 6.71 11.91 -0.08
C ARG A 21 5.81 13.12 0.18
N ILE A 22 5.59 13.46 1.44
CA ILE A 22 4.85 14.68 1.80
C ILE A 22 5.67 15.91 1.38
N SER A 23 6.96 15.93 1.66
CA SER A 23 7.85 17.05 1.32
C SER A 23 7.96 17.25 -0.19
N SER A 24 7.95 16.17 -0.97
CA SER A 24 8.02 16.24 -2.44
C SER A 24 6.69 16.61 -3.08
N GLY A 25 5.60 16.59 -2.32
CA GLY A 25 4.26 16.87 -2.83
C GLY A 25 3.53 15.64 -3.38
N GLU A 26 4.13 14.46 -3.36
CA GLU A 26 3.49 13.24 -3.83
C GLU A 26 2.30 12.85 -2.96
N LEU A 27 2.45 12.94 -1.64
CA LEU A 27 1.39 12.64 -0.69
C LEU A 27 0.87 13.94 -0.10
N ARG A 28 -0.41 14.19 -0.30
CA ARG A 28 -1.07 15.36 0.25
C ARG A 28 -1.33 15.17 1.73
N ALA A 29 -0.94 16.18 2.54
CA ALA A 29 -1.13 16.14 3.98
C ALA A 29 -1.39 17.54 4.50
N VAL A 30 -2.02 17.62 5.68
CA VAL A 30 -2.29 18.87 6.38
C VAL A 30 -1.80 18.78 7.81
N ARG A 31 -1.51 19.94 8.43
CA ARG A 31 -1.17 19.99 9.85
C ARG A 31 -2.43 20.23 10.67
N VAL A 32 -2.64 19.35 11.64
CA VAL A 32 -3.72 19.49 12.63
C VAL A 32 -3.07 19.46 14.02
N ALA A 33 -3.22 20.56 14.76
CA ALA A 33 -2.60 20.72 16.06
C ALA A 33 -1.08 20.42 16.05
N GLY A 34 -0.39 20.90 15.01
CA GLY A 34 1.06 20.74 14.86
C GLY A 34 1.50 19.38 14.32
N ARG A 35 0.59 18.47 14.05
CA ARG A 35 0.92 17.12 13.55
C ARG A 35 0.39 16.91 12.14
N LEU A 36 1.16 16.19 11.33
CA LEU A 36 0.75 15.84 9.97
C LEU A 36 -0.35 14.80 9.97
N ARG A 37 -1.37 15.03 9.13
CA ARG A 37 -2.49 14.12 8.92
C ARG A 37 -2.80 14.04 7.43
N THR A 38 -3.29 12.90 7.00
CA THR A 38 -3.73 12.70 5.62
C THR A 38 -5.03 11.89 5.60
N ASP A 39 -5.57 11.68 4.42
CA ASP A 39 -6.79 10.89 4.23
C ASP A 39 -6.51 9.69 3.33
N TRP A 40 -7.34 8.66 3.46
CA TRP A 40 -7.19 7.46 2.65
C TRP A 40 -7.23 7.74 1.15
N SER A 41 -8.06 8.68 0.71
CA SER A 41 -8.13 9.04 -0.71
C SER A 41 -6.78 9.54 -1.23
N ASP A 42 -6.06 10.32 -0.43
CA ASP A 42 -4.74 10.83 -0.79
C ASP A 42 -3.68 9.72 -0.74
N VAL A 43 -3.79 8.82 0.22
CA VAL A 43 -2.91 7.64 0.31
C VAL A 43 -3.09 6.76 -0.92
N TRP A 44 -4.34 6.44 -1.28
CA TRP A 44 -4.63 5.60 -2.45
C TRP A 44 -4.19 6.26 -3.76
N ALA A 45 -4.21 7.58 -3.82
CA ALA A 45 -3.73 8.30 -5.00
C ALA A 45 -2.25 8.08 -5.28
N CYS A 46 -1.47 7.72 -4.22
CA CYS A 46 -0.05 7.40 -4.34
C CYS A 46 0.22 5.95 -4.71
N GLU A 47 -0.81 5.10 -4.64
CA GLU A 47 -0.67 3.68 -4.94
C GLU A 47 -1.04 3.41 -6.39
N SER A 48 -0.29 2.55 -7.05
CA SER A 48 -0.67 2.09 -8.38
C SER A 48 -1.90 1.20 -8.29
N GLY A 49 -2.60 1.04 -9.42
CA GLY A 49 -3.77 0.20 -9.46
C GLY A 49 -5.07 1.00 -9.37
N ARG A 50 -6.16 0.27 -9.25
CA ARG A 50 -7.50 0.86 -9.29
C ARG A 50 -7.82 1.64 -8.00
N ARG A 51 -8.43 2.81 -8.15
CA ARG A 51 -8.90 3.59 -6.99
C ARG A 51 -10.03 2.81 -6.29
N PRO A 52 -9.97 2.66 -4.96
CA PRO A 52 -11.03 1.99 -4.23
C PRO A 52 -12.35 2.76 -4.32
N SER A 53 -13.46 2.02 -4.30
CA SER A 53 -14.81 2.57 -4.21
C SER A 53 -15.28 2.52 -2.76
N LEU A 54 -16.43 3.15 -2.49
CA LEU A 54 -17.04 3.08 -1.16
C LEU A 54 -17.35 1.63 -0.75
N LYS A 55 -17.70 0.76 -1.73
CA LYS A 55 -18.04 -0.64 -1.46
C LYS A 55 -16.84 -1.46 -1.00
N ASN A 56 -15.64 -1.15 -1.50
CA ASN A 56 -14.46 -1.95 -1.20
C ASN A 56 -13.39 -1.18 -0.40
N ALA A 57 -13.73 0.01 0.10
CA ALA A 57 -12.79 0.86 0.82
C ALA A 57 -12.13 0.12 2.00
N ALA A 58 -12.91 -0.65 2.77
CA ALA A 58 -12.39 -1.35 3.96
C ALA A 58 -11.26 -2.31 3.60
N ARG A 59 -11.37 -3.06 2.50
CA ARG A 59 -10.33 -4.01 2.09
C ARG A 59 -9.03 -3.30 1.70
N TYR A 60 -9.10 -2.06 1.21
CA TYR A 60 -7.93 -1.30 0.80
C TYR A 60 -7.33 -0.44 1.91
N ARG A 61 -7.91 -0.49 3.11
CA ARG A 61 -7.30 0.07 4.32
C ARG A 61 -6.44 -0.95 5.06
N THR A 62 -6.49 -2.22 4.70
CA THR A 62 -5.64 -3.24 5.30
C THR A 62 -4.19 -3.01 4.89
N LYS A 63 -3.26 -3.41 5.76
CA LYS A 63 -1.83 -3.26 5.48
C LYS A 63 -1.46 -3.96 4.19
N LEU A 64 -0.69 -3.29 3.36
CA LEU A 64 -0.15 -3.89 2.14
C LEU A 64 0.96 -4.88 2.52
N LEU A 65 1.17 -5.84 1.64
CA LEU A 65 2.19 -6.87 1.79
C LEU A 65 3.34 -6.59 0.84
N THR A 66 4.57 -6.84 1.29
CA THR A 66 5.72 -6.93 0.40
C THR A 66 5.67 -8.30 -0.29
N LYS A 67 6.49 -8.49 -1.33
CA LYS A 67 6.65 -9.82 -1.94
C LYS A 67 7.04 -10.85 -0.90
N GLN A 68 7.95 -10.48 0.00
CA GLN A 68 8.43 -11.36 1.07
C GLN A 68 7.32 -11.69 2.07
N ASP A 69 6.49 -10.71 2.42
CA ASP A 69 5.34 -10.92 3.30
C ASP A 69 4.38 -11.97 2.71
N LEU A 70 4.05 -11.82 1.42
CA LEU A 70 3.14 -12.76 0.76
C LEU A 70 3.78 -14.15 0.66
N ALA A 71 5.03 -14.21 0.26
CA ALA A 71 5.76 -15.48 0.15
C ALA A 71 5.76 -16.23 1.49
N GLY A 72 6.06 -15.53 2.59
CA GLY A 72 6.06 -16.13 3.93
C GLY A 72 4.68 -16.57 4.39
N ARG A 73 3.64 -15.79 4.06
CA ARG A 73 2.27 -16.05 4.49
C ARG A 73 1.70 -17.35 3.92
N ILE A 74 2.01 -17.65 2.67
CA ILE A 74 1.48 -18.85 1.98
C ILE A 74 2.58 -19.88 1.66
N ASN A 75 3.74 -19.70 2.24
CA ASN A 75 4.86 -20.65 2.19
C ASN A 75 5.30 -20.97 0.76
N ILE A 76 5.59 -19.94 -0.01
CA ILE A 76 6.15 -20.04 -1.35
C ILE A 76 7.41 -19.18 -1.44
N SER A 77 8.18 -19.31 -2.53
CA SER A 77 9.35 -18.48 -2.74
C SER A 77 8.97 -17.08 -3.25
N ILE A 78 9.84 -16.10 -3.00
CA ILE A 78 9.68 -14.75 -3.55
C ILE A 78 9.65 -14.80 -5.07
N ARG A 79 10.44 -15.69 -5.67
CA ARG A 79 10.49 -15.86 -7.13
C ARG A 79 9.13 -16.29 -7.68
N THR A 80 8.40 -17.14 -6.96
CA THR A 80 7.04 -17.53 -7.35
C THR A 80 6.11 -16.33 -7.32
N VAL A 81 6.20 -15.48 -6.28
CA VAL A 81 5.42 -14.23 -6.22
C VAL A 81 5.71 -13.34 -7.43
N GLU A 82 6.99 -13.19 -7.78
CA GLU A 82 7.39 -12.38 -8.93
C GLU A 82 6.83 -12.91 -10.24
N ARG A 83 6.82 -14.23 -10.42
CA ARG A 83 6.19 -14.86 -11.58
C ARG A 83 4.69 -14.59 -11.64
N TRP A 84 4.01 -14.63 -10.48
CA TRP A 84 2.59 -14.34 -10.40
C TRP A 84 2.29 -12.89 -10.79
N ILE A 85 3.13 -11.95 -10.36
CA ILE A 85 2.99 -10.55 -10.75
C ILE A 85 3.10 -10.41 -12.27
N ASP A 86 4.07 -11.11 -12.87
CA ASP A 86 4.23 -11.11 -14.33
C ASP A 86 3.02 -11.71 -15.06
N ARG A 87 2.27 -12.61 -14.38
CA ARG A 87 1.07 -13.25 -14.92
C ARG A 87 -0.22 -12.52 -14.62
N GLY A 88 -0.14 -11.37 -13.94
CA GLY A 88 -1.30 -10.54 -13.72
C GLY A 88 -1.76 -10.39 -12.27
N LEU A 89 -1.02 -10.92 -11.30
CA LEU A 89 -1.32 -10.66 -9.88
C LEU A 89 -1.34 -9.14 -9.66
N PRO A 90 -2.45 -8.57 -9.19
CA PRO A 90 -2.53 -7.12 -9.00
C PRO A 90 -1.55 -6.62 -7.95
N THR A 91 -0.98 -5.46 -8.21
CA THR A 91 -0.11 -4.78 -7.25
C THR A 91 -0.61 -3.37 -6.97
N ARG A 92 -0.19 -2.82 -5.84
CA ARG A 92 -0.45 -1.44 -5.44
C ARG A 92 0.88 -0.81 -5.04
N ASN A 93 1.70 -0.55 -6.06
CA ASN A 93 3.05 -0.09 -5.82
C ASN A 93 3.08 1.36 -5.34
N VAL A 94 4.00 1.65 -4.43
CA VAL A 94 4.26 3.01 -3.94
C VAL A 94 5.63 3.41 -4.48
N GLY A 95 5.64 4.20 -5.55
CA GLY A 95 6.88 4.47 -6.29
C GLY A 95 7.48 3.17 -6.83
N THR A 96 8.73 2.91 -6.52
CA THR A 96 9.42 1.67 -6.92
C THR A 96 9.18 0.49 -5.96
N ASN A 97 8.48 0.73 -4.86
CA ASN A 97 8.22 -0.30 -3.85
C ASN A 97 7.03 -1.14 -4.28
N VAL A 98 7.26 -2.41 -4.59
CA VAL A 98 6.19 -3.34 -4.97
C VAL A 98 5.40 -3.74 -3.73
N ARG A 99 4.08 -3.56 -3.80
CA ARG A 99 3.16 -3.89 -2.69
C ARG A 99 1.95 -4.63 -3.22
N ILE A 100 1.37 -5.47 -2.38
CA ILE A 100 0.27 -6.36 -2.76
C ILE A 100 -0.82 -6.25 -1.70
N ASN A 101 -2.07 -6.06 -2.14
CA ASN A 101 -3.20 -6.11 -1.23
C ASN A 101 -3.59 -7.58 -1.02
N GLN A 102 -3.75 -7.98 0.24
CA GLN A 102 -4.01 -9.38 0.58
C GLN A 102 -5.33 -9.90 -0.01
N HIS A 103 -6.34 -9.05 -0.12
CA HIS A 103 -7.63 -9.44 -0.71
C HIS A 103 -7.53 -9.60 -2.22
N ASP A 104 -6.78 -8.74 -2.88
CA ASP A 104 -6.52 -8.87 -4.33
C ASP A 104 -5.77 -10.17 -4.62
N ALA A 105 -4.78 -10.50 -3.80
CA ALA A 105 -4.03 -11.76 -3.96
C ALA A 105 -4.95 -12.96 -3.75
N SER A 106 -5.79 -12.93 -2.71
CA SER A 106 -6.73 -14.00 -2.43
C SER A 106 -7.71 -14.21 -3.58
N ASP A 107 -8.24 -13.13 -4.15
CA ASP A 107 -9.16 -13.20 -5.30
C ASP A 107 -8.46 -13.77 -6.53
N TRP A 108 -7.24 -13.34 -6.78
CA TRP A 108 -6.46 -13.79 -7.94
C TRP A 108 -6.11 -15.29 -7.87
N LEU A 109 -5.88 -15.79 -6.66
CA LEU A 109 -5.49 -17.19 -6.42
C LEU A 109 -6.67 -18.18 -6.43
N ARG A 110 -7.91 -17.73 -6.50
CA ARG A 110 -9.07 -18.61 -6.54
C ARG A 110 -9.22 -19.38 -7.85
#